data_75d1fe4346f0c42af1cccd3af1930b4a
#
_entry.id   75d1fe4346f0c42af1cccd3af1930b4a
#
_cell.length_a   1.000
_cell.length_b   1.000
_cell.length_c   1.000
_cell.angle_alpha   90.00
_cell.angle_beta   90.00
_cell.angle_gamma   90.00
#
_symmetry.space_group_name_H-M   'P 1'
#
loop_
_entity.id
_entity.type
_entity.pdbx_description
1 polymer ?
#
loop_
_entity_poly.entity_id
_entity_poly.type
_entity_poly.pdbx_seq_one_letter_code
_entity_poly.pdbx_strand_id
1 'polypeptide(L)'
;MSLRLFTDHCVPNSVTQELRDAGHDVFVLKEHIPPESDDAVVIAKAQELNAVLVSLNGDFADIATYPPSQYKGIIALQIRNRPEVFPLLMRRLTNYLMAHSEMPSYEGRLFLVEAHRIRIHK
;
A
#
# COMPACT_ATOMS: atom_id res chain seq x y z
N MET A 1 -4.80 -7.27 -15.80
CA MET A 1 -4.36 -8.12 -14.67
C MET A 1 -4.62 -7.38 -13.37
N SER A 2 -5.01 -8.10 -12.33
CA SER A 2 -5.27 -7.48 -11.04
C SER A 2 -4.07 -7.65 -10.11
N LEU A 3 -3.90 -6.69 -9.21
CA LEU A 3 -2.90 -6.76 -8.16
C LEU A 3 -3.53 -7.33 -6.89
N ARG A 4 -2.69 -7.90 -6.03
CA ARG A 4 -3.09 -8.33 -4.70
C ARG A 4 -2.59 -7.25 -3.72
N LEU A 5 -3.53 -6.59 -3.03
CA LEU A 5 -3.23 -5.47 -2.14
C LEU A 5 -3.75 -5.78 -0.74
N PHE A 6 -2.97 -5.45 0.28
CA PHE A 6 -3.36 -5.62 1.67
C PHE A 6 -3.39 -4.25 2.33
N THR A 7 -4.58 -3.79 2.72
CA THR A 7 -4.75 -2.45 3.28
C THR A 7 -4.67 -2.49 4.81
N ASP A 8 -3.77 -1.65 5.36
CA ASP A 8 -3.58 -1.48 6.80
C ASP A 8 -4.83 -0.85 7.44
N HIS A 9 -4.98 -1.01 8.75
CA HIS A 9 -6.17 -0.54 9.48
C HIS A 9 -6.39 0.98 9.38
N CYS A 10 -5.33 1.76 9.16
CA CYS A 10 -5.44 3.22 9.02
C CYS A 10 -5.94 3.66 7.65
N VAL A 11 -6.06 2.73 6.69
CA VAL A 11 -6.53 3.07 5.33
C VAL A 11 -8.05 3.15 5.34
N PRO A 12 -8.62 4.30 4.91
CA PRO A 12 -10.08 4.46 4.90
C PRO A 12 -10.77 3.45 3.98
N ASN A 13 -12.01 3.10 4.32
CA ASN A 13 -12.81 2.18 3.51
C ASN A 13 -13.02 2.71 2.08
N SER A 14 -13.06 4.03 1.91
CA SER A 14 -13.20 4.63 0.58
C SER A 14 -12.03 4.29 -0.32
N VAL A 15 -10.82 4.22 0.23
CA VAL A 15 -9.63 3.82 -0.54
C VAL A 15 -9.72 2.37 -0.93
N THR A 16 -10.08 1.50 0.02
CA THR A 16 -10.25 0.08 -0.24
C THR A 16 -11.27 -0.15 -1.35
N GLN A 17 -12.40 0.55 -1.29
CA GLN A 17 -13.44 0.40 -2.30
C GLN A 17 -12.97 0.89 -3.66
N GLU A 18 -12.26 2.01 -3.70
CA GLU A 18 -11.73 2.55 -4.96
C GLU A 18 -10.75 1.57 -5.62
N LEU A 19 -9.91 0.93 -4.82
CA LEU A 19 -8.97 -0.07 -5.33
C LEU A 19 -9.71 -1.31 -5.84
N ARG A 20 -10.76 -1.74 -5.14
CA ARG A 20 -11.59 -2.85 -5.60
C ARG A 20 -12.32 -2.51 -6.89
N ASP A 21 -12.84 -1.30 -7.00
CA ASP A 21 -13.53 -0.84 -8.20
C ASP A 21 -12.61 -0.80 -9.40
N ALA A 22 -11.31 -0.60 -9.16
CA ALA A 22 -10.29 -0.62 -10.20
C ALA A 22 -9.91 -2.04 -10.63
N GLY A 23 -10.49 -3.07 -9.99
CA GLY A 23 -10.30 -4.46 -10.40
C GLY A 23 -9.23 -5.22 -9.62
N HIS A 24 -8.72 -4.67 -8.53
CA HIS A 24 -7.69 -5.34 -7.73
C HIS A 24 -8.30 -6.22 -6.63
N ASP A 25 -7.56 -7.27 -6.24
CA ASP A 25 -7.91 -8.10 -5.09
C ASP A 25 -7.41 -7.41 -3.82
N VAL A 26 -8.33 -6.90 -3.02
CA VAL A 26 -7.98 -6.13 -1.83
C VAL A 26 -8.36 -6.90 -0.58
N PHE A 27 -7.35 -7.16 0.26
CA PHE A 27 -7.50 -7.84 1.54
C PHE A 27 -7.45 -6.79 2.64
N VAL A 28 -8.47 -6.75 3.49
CA VAL A 28 -8.57 -5.78 4.57
C VAL A 28 -8.01 -6.38 5.84
N LEU A 29 -7.14 -5.63 6.53
CA LEU A 29 -6.40 -6.12 7.70
C LEU A 29 -7.31 -6.79 8.74
N LYS A 30 -8.40 -6.13 9.12
CA LYS A 30 -9.27 -6.63 10.20
C LYS A 30 -9.93 -7.97 9.90
N GLU A 31 -9.94 -8.39 8.64
CA GLU A 31 -10.50 -9.66 8.22
C GLU A 31 -9.48 -10.79 8.32
N HIS A 32 -8.23 -10.48 8.62
CA HIS A 32 -7.14 -11.45 8.62
C HIS A 32 -6.37 -11.51 9.93
N ILE A 33 -6.23 -10.37 10.63
CA ILE A 33 -5.51 -10.27 11.90
C ILE A 33 -6.21 -9.22 12.78
N PRO A 34 -5.95 -9.23 14.11
CA PRO A 34 -6.53 -8.21 14.99
C PRO A 34 -6.10 -6.81 14.58
N PRO A 35 -7.02 -5.81 14.64
CA PRO A 35 -6.69 -4.44 14.24
C PRO A 35 -5.56 -3.80 15.04
N GLU A 36 -5.33 -4.25 16.26
CA GLU A 36 -4.27 -3.73 17.13
C GLU A 36 -2.93 -4.43 16.94
N SER A 37 -2.80 -5.26 15.91
CA SER A 37 -1.55 -6.00 15.63
C SER A 37 -0.38 -5.05 15.40
N ASP A 38 0.81 -5.45 15.86
CA ASP A 38 2.04 -4.70 15.64
C ASP A 38 2.40 -4.65 14.15
N ASP A 39 3.17 -3.62 13.77
CA ASP A 39 3.59 -3.43 12.37
C ASP A 39 4.29 -4.66 11.81
N ALA A 40 5.11 -5.34 12.62
CA ALA A 40 5.79 -6.55 12.16
C ALA A 40 4.82 -7.66 11.78
N VAL A 41 3.70 -7.78 12.51
CA VAL A 41 2.65 -8.75 12.21
C VAL A 41 1.90 -8.35 10.94
N VAL A 42 1.64 -7.05 10.78
CA VAL A 42 0.94 -6.52 9.61
C VAL A 42 1.71 -6.84 8.34
N ILE A 43 3.01 -6.49 8.31
CA ILE A 43 3.82 -6.70 7.10
C ILE A 43 4.05 -8.18 6.82
N ALA A 44 4.14 -9.00 7.88
CA ALA A 44 4.27 -10.45 7.72
C ALA A 44 3.01 -11.05 7.09
N LYS A 45 1.82 -10.55 7.45
CA LYS A 45 0.57 -11.03 6.86
C LYS A 45 0.48 -10.64 5.38
N ALA A 46 0.94 -9.45 5.01
CA ALA A 46 0.98 -9.04 3.61
C ALA A 46 1.86 -10.01 2.81
N GLN A 47 3.02 -10.39 3.35
CA GLN A 47 3.90 -11.37 2.72
C GLN A 47 3.21 -12.72 2.55
N GLU A 48 2.56 -13.20 3.60
CA GLU A 48 1.85 -14.48 3.58
C GLU A 48 0.77 -14.50 2.49
N LEU A 49 0.09 -13.38 2.30
CA LEU A 49 -0.95 -13.24 1.29
C LEU A 49 -0.40 -12.96 -0.12
N ASN A 50 0.90 -12.85 -0.27
CA ASN A 50 1.55 -12.43 -1.51
C ASN A 50 0.98 -11.10 -2.02
N ALA A 51 0.80 -10.17 -1.10
CA ALA A 51 0.15 -8.90 -1.39
C ALA A 51 1.08 -7.71 -1.15
N VAL A 52 0.84 -6.63 -1.89
CA VAL A 52 1.50 -5.36 -1.68
C VAL A 52 0.82 -4.68 -0.50
N LEU A 53 1.60 -4.23 0.49
CA LEU A 53 1.06 -3.53 1.65
C LEU A 53 0.75 -2.08 1.27
N VAL A 54 -0.47 -1.64 1.55
CA VAL A 54 -0.90 -0.25 1.34
C VAL A 54 -1.18 0.35 2.71
N SER A 55 -0.47 1.42 3.08
CA SER A 55 -0.59 2.00 4.41
C SER A 55 -0.41 3.51 4.40
N LEU A 56 -1.04 4.17 5.38
CA LEU A 56 -0.78 5.58 5.71
C LEU A 56 0.25 5.71 6.83
N ASN A 57 0.66 4.59 7.42
CA ASN A 57 1.61 4.57 8.53
C ASN A 57 3.03 4.79 8.00
N GLY A 58 3.64 5.91 8.38
CA GLY A 58 4.98 6.27 7.94
C GLY A 58 6.08 5.31 8.37
N ASP A 59 5.82 4.48 9.39
CA ASP A 59 6.83 3.54 9.87
C ASP A 59 7.22 2.52 8.80
N PHE A 60 6.31 2.17 7.90
CA PHE A 60 6.61 1.25 6.81
C PHE A 60 7.50 1.85 5.73
N ALA A 61 7.69 3.18 5.76
CA ALA A 61 8.62 3.85 4.86
C ALA A 61 10.05 3.88 5.42
N ASP A 62 10.26 3.35 6.63
CA ASP A 62 11.60 3.25 7.23
C ASP A 62 12.31 2.03 6.66
N ILE A 63 13.19 2.27 5.69
CA ILE A 63 13.88 1.20 4.97
C ILE A 63 14.89 0.45 5.83
N ALA A 64 15.30 1.02 6.96
CA ALA A 64 16.17 0.31 7.90
C ALA A 64 15.42 -0.76 8.67
N THR A 65 14.18 -0.44 9.08
CA THR A 65 13.32 -1.38 9.81
C THR A 65 12.66 -2.38 8.87
N TYR A 66 12.21 -1.89 7.70
CA TYR A 66 11.51 -2.71 6.71
C TYR A 66 12.21 -2.60 5.36
N PRO A 67 13.32 -3.33 5.17
CA PRO A 67 14.06 -3.27 3.90
C PRO A 67 13.15 -3.73 2.74
N PRO A 68 12.94 -2.87 1.73
CA PRO A 68 12.00 -3.21 0.65
C PRO A 68 12.31 -4.51 -0.07
N SER A 69 13.59 -4.87 -0.19
CA SER A 69 14.01 -6.08 -0.90
C SER A 69 13.43 -7.36 -0.31
N GLN A 70 12.94 -7.33 0.93
CA GLN A 70 12.42 -8.51 1.62
C GLN A 70 10.93 -8.70 1.46
N TYR A 71 10.23 -7.78 0.80
CA TYR A 71 8.76 -7.79 0.77
C TYR A 71 8.20 -7.78 -0.64
N LYS A 72 6.92 -8.11 -0.76
CA LYS A 72 6.21 -8.14 -2.05
C LYS A 72 5.89 -6.76 -2.58
N GLY A 73 6.18 -5.73 -1.81
CA GLY A 73 5.96 -4.34 -2.15
C GLY A 73 5.30 -3.60 -1.01
N ILE A 74 5.67 -2.33 -0.87
CA ILE A 74 5.09 -1.44 0.14
C ILE A 74 4.66 -0.17 -0.57
N ILE A 75 3.39 0.22 -0.40
CA ILE A 75 2.87 1.49 -0.90
C ILE A 75 2.54 2.34 0.31
N ALA A 76 3.33 3.38 0.56
CA ALA A 76 3.13 4.30 1.67
C ALA A 76 2.49 5.58 1.12
N LEU A 77 1.26 5.85 1.57
CA LEU A 77 0.50 7.03 1.13
C LEU A 77 0.87 8.21 2.03
N GLN A 78 1.34 9.29 1.43
CA GLN A 78 1.92 10.44 2.15
C GLN A 78 0.96 11.65 2.10
N ILE A 79 0.02 11.71 3.03
CA ILE A 79 -0.91 12.86 3.10
C ILE A 79 -0.41 13.99 3.99
N ARG A 80 0.48 13.71 4.95
CA ARG A 80 1.19 14.70 5.78
C ARG A 80 0.28 15.74 6.40
N ASN A 81 -0.83 15.31 7.03
CA ASN A 81 -1.80 16.22 7.67
C ASN A 81 -2.45 17.20 6.68
N ARG A 82 -2.51 16.83 5.41
CA ARG A 82 -3.15 17.64 4.37
C ARG A 82 -4.23 16.80 3.69
N PRO A 83 -5.38 16.62 4.34
CA PRO A 83 -6.44 15.76 3.78
C PRO A 83 -6.97 16.26 2.42
N GLU A 84 -6.81 17.54 2.12
CA GLU A 84 -7.26 18.10 0.85
C GLU A 84 -6.50 17.55 -0.35
N VAL A 85 -5.30 16.98 -0.16
CA VAL A 85 -4.54 16.41 -1.27
C VAL A 85 -4.95 14.97 -1.56
N PHE A 86 -5.77 14.37 -0.70
CA PHE A 86 -6.11 12.96 -0.78
C PHE A 86 -6.71 12.56 -2.14
N PRO A 87 -7.71 13.28 -2.68
CA PRO A 87 -8.26 12.89 -3.99
C PRO A 87 -7.21 12.90 -5.10
N LEU A 88 -6.30 13.87 -5.08
CA LEU A 88 -5.22 13.98 -6.07
C LEU A 88 -4.23 12.83 -5.93
N LEU A 89 -3.87 12.50 -4.68
CA LEU A 89 -2.98 11.39 -4.38
C LEU A 89 -3.60 10.07 -4.85
N MET A 90 -4.88 9.85 -4.60
CA MET A 90 -5.56 8.64 -4.99
C MET A 90 -5.65 8.50 -6.51
N ARG A 91 -5.89 9.61 -7.22
CA ARG A 91 -5.88 9.58 -8.69
C ARG A 91 -4.51 9.15 -9.21
N ARG A 92 -3.44 9.68 -8.60
CA ARG A 92 -2.08 9.31 -8.98
C ARG A 92 -1.83 7.84 -8.73
N LEU A 93 -2.25 7.35 -7.58
CA LEU A 93 -2.09 5.93 -7.23
C LEU A 93 -2.84 5.03 -8.21
N THR A 94 -4.13 5.30 -8.44
CA THR A 94 -4.93 4.45 -9.31
C THR A 94 -4.41 4.44 -10.74
N ASN A 95 -3.95 5.59 -11.24
CA ASN A 95 -3.36 5.66 -12.58
C ASN A 95 -2.06 4.85 -12.65
N TYR A 96 -1.24 4.92 -11.63
CA TYR A 96 0.01 4.15 -11.58
C TYR A 96 -0.28 2.65 -11.57
N LEU A 97 -1.22 2.21 -10.74
CA LEU A 97 -1.57 0.79 -10.65
C LEU A 97 -2.14 0.27 -11.97
N MET A 98 -2.90 1.10 -12.68
CA MET A 98 -3.44 0.73 -13.98
C MET A 98 -2.33 0.55 -15.02
N ALA A 99 -1.34 1.43 -15.00
CA ALA A 99 -0.21 1.38 -15.93
C ALA A 99 0.80 0.28 -15.59
N HIS A 100 0.83 -0.15 -14.32
CA HIS A 100 1.77 -1.16 -13.81
C HIS A 100 0.99 -2.20 -13.04
N SER A 101 0.30 -3.09 -13.73
CA SER A 101 -0.69 -3.99 -13.14
C SER A 101 -0.17 -5.39 -12.83
N GLU A 102 1.16 -5.55 -12.74
CA GLU A 102 1.76 -6.85 -12.46
C GLU A 102 2.55 -6.85 -11.17
N MET A 103 2.38 -7.90 -10.36
CA MET A 103 3.01 -8.02 -9.05
C MET A 103 4.54 -7.87 -9.08
N PRO A 104 5.27 -8.44 -10.06
CA PRO A 104 6.72 -8.27 -10.07
C PRO A 104 7.20 -6.82 -10.13
N SER A 105 6.36 -5.92 -10.62
CA SER A 105 6.71 -4.48 -10.65
C SER A 105 6.81 -3.88 -9.27
N TYR A 106 6.23 -4.51 -8.25
CA TYR A 106 6.20 -3.99 -6.87
C TYR A 106 7.14 -4.73 -5.94
N GLU A 107 7.44 -5.98 -6.25
CA GLU A 107 8.25 -6.82 -5.38
C GLU A 107 9.63 -6.21 -5.15
N GLY A 108 10.01 -6.12 -3.89
CA GLY A 108 11.31 -5.58 -3.50
C GLY A 108 11.42 -4.07 -3.54
N ARG A 109 10.30 -3.36 -3.64
CA ARG A 109 10.31 -1.90 -3.78
C ARG A 109 9.37 -1.23 -2.80
N LEU A 110 9.74 -0.01 -2.40
CA LEU A 110 8.91 0.88 -1.60
C LEU A 110 8.44 2.03 -2.48
N PHE A 111 7.14 2.26 -2.50
CA PHE A 111 6.51 3.34 -3.28
C PHE A 111 6.01 4.40 -2.31
N LEU A 112 6.59 5.60 -2.37
CA LEU A 112 6.12 6.74 -1.59
C LEU A 112 5.20 7.56 -2.49
N VAL A 113 3.89 7.43 -2.28
CA VAL A 113 2.89 8.08 -3.12
C VAL A 113 2.52 9.43 -2.52
N GLU A 114 2.84 10.49 -3.26
CA GLU A 114 2.55 11.86 -2.88
C GLU A 114 1.59 12.47 -3.91
N ALA A 115 1.02 13.64 -3.59
CA ALA A 115 0.11 14.31 -4.51
C ALA A 115 0.80 14.69 -5.83
N HIS A 116 2.10 14.97 -5.76
CA HIS A 116 2.86 15.49 -6.91
C HIS A 116 3.69 14.43 -7.63
N ARG A 117 4.00 13.33 -6.98
CA ARG A 117 4.90 12.33 -7.54
C ARG A 117 4.82 11.01 -6.79
N ILE A 118 5.40 9.98 -7.39
CA ILE A 118 5.64 8.71 -6.73
C ILE A 118 7.15 8.49 -6.72
N ARG A 119 7.71 8.34 -5.52
CA ARG A 119 9.13 8.00 -5.35
C ARG A 119 9.26 6.51 -5.11
N ILE A 120 10.23 5.88 -5.75
CA ILE A 120 10.42 4.44 -5.66
C ILE A 120 11.80 4.14 -5.11
N HIS A 121 11.84 3.34 -4.04
CA HIS A 121 13.08 2.84 -3.42
C HIS A 121 13.16 1.33 -3.59
N LYS A 122 14.34 0.88 -3.97
CA LYS A 122 14.59 -0.56 -4.10
C LYS A 122 15.23 -1.13 -2.86
#